data_9b30604df4020fb18af46df22fad9736
#
_entry.id   9b30604df4020fb18af46df22fad9736
#
_cell.length_a   1.000
_cell.length_b   1.000
_cell.length_c   1.000
_cell.angle_alpha   90.00
_cell.angle_beta   90.00
_cell.angle_gamma   90.00
#
_symmetry.space_group_name_H-M   'P 1'
#
loop_
_entity.id
_entity.type
_entity.pdbx_description
1 polymer ?
#
loop_
_entity_poly.entity_id
_entity_poly.type
_entity_poly.pdbx_seq_one_letter_code
_entity_poly.pdbx_strand_id
1 'polypeptide(L)'
;MLDNKIPKAEYGIVGGSGTLSSDFPNNIQAQDVEIIADNLRFETPYGESPAMRLFSVGDKQVLTVKMHGWRSGVSRSDASRQVFWVFREAGVKRILSEGGVGTVNKLLDLRDFIVPDALWICL
;
A
#
# COMPACT_ATOMS: atom_id res chain seq x y z
N MET A 1 -3.83 -0.06 -26.27
CA MET A 1 -2.84 -0.87 -25.57
C MET A 1 -2.36 -0.09 -24.36
N LEU A 2 -2.76 -0.49 -23.19
CA LEU A 2 -2.18 0.06 -21.98
C LEU A 2 -0.76 -0.47 -21.91
N ASP A 3 0.18 0.45 -22.00
CA ASP A 3 1.60 0.15 -21.78
C ASP A 3 1.71 -0.31 -20.33
N ASN A 4 1.90 -1.62 -20.13
CA ASN A 4 1.91 -2.27 -18.82
C ASN A 4 3.21 -1.96 -18.06
N LYS A 5 3.76 -0.78 -18.32
CA LYS A 5 5.01 -0.32 -17.73
C LYS A 5 4.78 0.16 -16.31
N ILE A 6 5.43 -0.49 -15.37
CA ILE A 6 5.42 -0.08 -13.97
C ILE A 6 6.09 1.30 -13.84
N PRO A 7 5.38 2.28 -13.27
CA PRO A 7 5.94 3.61 -13.09
C PRO A 7 7.06 3.60 -12.04
N LYS A 8 7.96 4.57 -12.13
CA LYS A 8 8.97 4.78 -11.10
C LYS A 8 8.35 5.43 -9.88
N ALA A 9 8.65 4.85 -8.72
CA ALA A 9 8.25 5.40 -7.42
C ALA A 9 9.28 5.02 -6.37
N GLU A 10 9.76 5.97 -5.59
CA GLU A 10 10.72 5.72 -4.52
C GLU A 10 10.03 5.27 -3.24
N TYR A 11 8.76 5.64 -3.07
CA TYR A 11 7.96 5.36 -1.88
C TYR A 11 6.78 4.45 -2.20
N GLY A 12 6.51 3.51 -1.30
CA GLY A 12 5.32 2.68 -1.33
C GLY A 12 4.48 2.87 -0.08
N ILE A 13 3.17 2.87 -0.22
CA ILE A 13 2.25 2.87 0.91
C ILE A 13 1.33 1.66 0.81
N VAL A 14 1.32 0.86 1.86
CA VAL A 14 0.37 -0.25 2.01
C VAL A 14 -0.69 0.15 3.02
N GLY A 15 -1.88 0.44 2.52
CA GLY A 15 -3.03 0.77 3.35
C GLY A 15 -3.71 -0.47 3.89
N GLY A 16 -4.15 -0.39 5.14
CA GLY A 16 -4.89 -1.44 5.83
C GLY A 16 -6.33 -1.05 6.11
N SER A 17 -6.87 -1.50 7.24
CA SER A 17 -8.26 -1.28 7.62
C SER A 17 -8.62 0.19 7.82
N GLY A 18 -7.69 1.00 8.29
CA GLY A 18 -7.93 2.43 8.54
C GLY A 18 -8.13 3.26 7.27
N THR A 19 -7.50 2.85 6.17
CA THR A 19 -7.61 3.55 4.88
C THR A 19 -8.57 2.88 3.91
N LEU A 20 -9.14 1.73 4.24
CA LEU A 20 -9.97 0.93 3.34
C LEU A 20 -11.19 1.69 2.84
N SER A 21 -11.89 2.36 3.74
CA SER A 21 -13.12 3.12 3.44
C SER A 21 -12.86 4.57 3.01
N SER A 22 -11.61 5.03 3.09
CA SER A 22 -11.24 6.38 2.67
C SER A 22 -10.82 6.40 1.21
N ASP A 23 -11.05 7.51 0.54
CA ASP A 23 -10.57 7.73 -0.83
C ASP A 23 -9.15 8.31 -0.83
N PHE A 24 -8.26 7.62 -0.12
CA PHE A 24 -6.85 8.00 -0.03
C PHE A 24 -6.13 7.78 -1.37
N PRO A 25 -5.30 8.71 -1.84
CA PRO A 25 -4.96 10.02 -1.26
C PRO A 25 -5.86 11.17 -1.72
N ASN A 26 -6.95 10.94 -2.46
CA ASN A 26 -7.84 11.98 -2.98
C ASN A 26 -8.48 12.82 -1.86
N ASN A 27 -8.65 12.24 -0.68
CA ASN A 27 -9.21 12.93 0.48
C ASN A 27 -8.21 13.87 1.17
N ILE A 28 -6.95 13.88 0.74
CA ILE A 28 -5.94 14.79 1.27
C ILE A 28 -6.03 16.13 0.57
N GLN A 29 -6.35 17.17 1.32
CA GLN A 29 -6.41 18.54 0.83
C GLN A 29 -5.06 19.25 1.10
N ALA A 30 -4.05 18.90 0.32
CA ALA A 30 -2.74 19.54 0.39
C ALA A 30 -2.31 19.98 -1.01
N GLN A 31 -1.71 21.16 -1.09
CA GLN A 31 -1.33 21.78 -2.37
C GLN A 31 -0.24 21.01 -3.12
N ASP A 32 0.56 20.25 -2.40
CA ASP A 32 1.69 19.49 -2.94
C ASP A 32 1.36 18.03 -3.24
N VAL A 33 0.10 17.62 -3.09
CA VAL A 33 -0.37 16.26 -3.41
C VAL A 33 -1.15 16.26 -4.72
N GLU A 34 -0.70 15.46 -5.68
CA GLU A 34 -1.32 15.33 -6.99
C GLU A 34 -1.48 13.86 -7.37
N ILE A 35 -2.68 13.49 -7.80
CA ILE A 35 -2.96 12.16 -8.33
C ILE A 35 -2.45 12.09 -9.77
N ILE A 36 -1.54 11.17 -10.04
CA ILE A 36 -0.95 10.98 -11.37
C ILE A 36 -1.74 9.93 -12.15
N ALA A 37 -2.05 8.79 -11.51
CA ALA A 37 -2.78 7.71 -12.16
C ALA A 37 -3.52 6.87 -11.13
N ASP A 38 -4.67 6.35 -11.50
CA ASP A 38 -5.52 5.52 -10.65
C ASP A 38 -5.82 4.18 -11.31
N ASN A 39 -6.27 3.23 -10.51
CA ASN A 39 -6.66 1.89 -10.95
C ASN A 39 -5.59 1.18 -11.79
N LEU A 40 -4.34 1.34 -11.42
CA LEU A 40 -3.21 0.69 -12.08
C LEU A 40 -3.14 -0.79 -11.68
N ARG A 41 -3.10 -1.67 -12.67
CA ARG A 41 -2.95 -3.11 -12.46
C ARG A 41 -1.78 -3.60 -13.31
N PHE A 42 -1.00 -4.50 -12.76
CA PHE A 42 0.22 -4.99 -13.39
C PHE A 42 0.25 -6.51 -13.40
N GLU A 43 0.66 -7.09 -14.52
CA GLU A 43 0.98 -8.50 -14.59
C GLU A 43 2.27 -8.79 -13.85
N THR A 44 2.24 -9.77 -12.97
CA THR A 44 3.40 -10.21 -12.22
C THR A 44 3.61 -11.70 -12.40
N PRO A 45 4.79 -12.25 -12.06
CA PRO A 45 5.00 -13.71 -12.06
C PRO A 45 4.05 -14.49 -11.15
N TYR A 46 3.33 -13.79 -10.27
CA TYR A 46 2.39 -14.37 -9.30
C TYR A 46 0.93 -14.04 -9.61
N GLY A 47 0.66 -13.58 -10.84
CA GLY A 47 -0.66 -13.14 -11.28
C GLY A 47 -0.83 -11.62 -11.28
N GLU A 48 -2.01 -11.16 -11.66
CA GLU A 48 -2.32 -9.73 -11.73
C GLU A 48 -2.34 -9.10 -10.34
N SER A 49 -1.70 -7.95 -10.21
CA SER A 49 -1.67 -7.18 -8.96
C SER A 49 -3.05 -6.63 -8.60
N PRO A 50 -3.28 -6.31 -7.31
CA PRO A 50 -4.42 -5.46 -6.96
C PRO A 50 -4.28 -4.08 -7.61
N ALA A 51 -5.40 -3.37 -7.69
CA ALA A 51 -5.39 -2.00 -8.18
C ALA A 51 -4.53 -1.09 -7.29
N MET A 52 -3.66 -0.34 -7.92
CA MET A 52 -2.76 0.61 -7.28
C MET A 52 -3.02 2.02 -7.77
N ARG A 53 -2.57 3.00 -7.01
CA ARG A 53 -2.68 4.41 -7.33
C ARG A 53 -1.30 5.05 -7.24
N LEU A 54 -0.97 5.87 -8.22
CA LEU A 54 0.26 6.66 -8.25
C LEU A 54 -0.08 8.11 -7.97
N PHE A 55 0.59 8.69 -7.01
CA PHE A 55 0.47 10.12 -6.70
C PHE A 55 1.83 10.71 -6.38
N SER A 56 1.91 12.02 -6.38
CA SER A 56 3.11 12.75 -5.96
C SER A 56 2.86 13.56 -4.69
N VAL A 57 3.89 13.71 -3.90
CA VAL A 57 3.97 14.65 -2.79
C VAL A 57 5.19 15.52 -3.05
N GLY A 58 4.97 16.73 -3.52
CA GLY A 58 6.05 17.56 -4.02
C GLY A 58 6.75 16.88 -5.22
N ASP A 59 8.05 16.67 -5.12
CA ASP A 59 8.86 15.98 -6.12
C ASP A 59 8.94 14.45 -5.93
N LYS A 60 8.28 13.90 -4.91
CA LYS A 60 8.31 12.48 -4.58
C LYS A 60 7.15 11.73 -5.21
N GLN A 61 7.43 10.63 -5.88
CA GLN A 61 6.40 9.73 -6.39
C GLN A 61 6.14 8.59 -5.41
N VAL A 62 4.86 8.31 -5.20
CA VAL A 62 4.37 7.32 -4.24
C VAL A 62 3.40 6.38 -4.93
N LEU A 63 3.67 5.09 -4.82
CA LEU A 63 2.76 4.05 -5.28
C LEU A 63 2.03 3.47 -4.08
N THR A 64 0.70 3.54 -4.08
CA THR A 64 -0.11 3.07 -2.96
C THR A 64 -1.04 1.95 -3.36
N VAL A 65 -1.26 1.04 -2.43
CA VAL A 65 -2.17 -0.10 -2.57
C VAL A 65 -2.94 -0.29 -1.26
N LYS A 66 -4.20 -0.67 -1.37
CA LYS A 66 -5.00 -1.12 -0.22
C LYS A 66 -4.91 -2.64 -0.12
N MET A 67 -4.35 -3.14 0.98
CA MET A 67 -4.21 -4.57 1.25
C MET A 67 -5.07 -4.96 2.45
N HIS A 68 -6.38 -4.99 2.25
CA HIS A 68 -7.31 -5.45 3.26
C HIS A 68 -8.40 -6.29 2.62
N GLY A 69 -8.72 -7.42 3.24
CA GLY A 69 -9.72 -8.37 2.73
C GLY A 69 -9.13 -9.36 1.73
N TRP A 70 -10.03 -10.06 1.05
CA TRP A 70 -9.69 -11.16 0.16
C TRP A 70 -10.05 -10.82 -1.28
N ARG A 71 -9.19 -11.24 -2.20
CA ARG A 71 -9.56 -11.32 -3.61
C ARG A 71 -9.86 -12.77 -3.94
N SER A 72 -10.99 -13.01 -4.62
CA SER A 72 -11.35 -14.36 -5.06
C SER A 72 -10.27 -14.96 -5.94
N GLY A 73 -9.90 -16.20 -5.67
CA GLY A 73 -8.91 -16.92 -6.44
C GLY A 73 -7.44 -16.52 -6.20
N VAL A 74 -7.18 -15.66 -5.22
CA VAL A 74 -5.81 -15.22 -4.89
C VAL A 74 -5.48 -15.55 -3.45
N SER A 75 -4.40 -16.31 -3.23
CA SER A 75 -3.92 -16.59 -1.88
C SER A 75 -3.29 -15.34 -1.24
N ARG A 76 -3.24 -15.29 0.10
CA ARG A 76 -2.54 -14.20 0.81
C ARG A 76 -1.08 -14.10 0.39
N SER A 77 -0.43 -15.23 0.23
CA SER A 77 0.97 -15.31 -0.17
C SER A 77 1.17 -14.68 -1.55
N ASP A 78 0.32 -15.05 -2.51
CA ASP A 78 0.43 -14.51 -3.87
C ASP A 78 0.07 -13.03 -3.91
N ALA A 79 -0.94 -12.60 -3.17
CA ALA A 79 -1.30 -11.18 -3.06
C ALA A 79 -0.11 -10.34 -2.55
N SER A 80 0.58 -10.80 -1.53
CA SER A 80 1.77 -10.12 -1.02
C SER A 80 2.91 -10.12 -2.04
N ARG A 81 3.17 -11.25 -2.67
CA ARG A 81 4.22 -11.36 -3.70
C ARG A 81 3.96 -10.45 -4.89
N GLN A 82 2.72 -10.34 -5.33
CA GLN A 82 2.32 -9.42 -6.40
C GLN A 82 2.67 -7.97 -6.06
N VAL A 83 2.26 -7.51 -4.88
CA VAL A 83 2.47 -6.13 -4.43
C VAL A 83 3.96 -5.81 -4.30
N PHE A 84 4.71 -6.65 -3.61
CA PHE A 84 6.13 -6.39 -3.38
C PHE A 84 6.98 -6.58 -4.65
N TRP A 85 6.55 -7.44 -5.56
CA TRP A 85 7.17 -7.52 -6.87
C TRP A 85 7.01 -6.21 -7.66
N VAL A 86 5.80 -5.65 -7.69
CA VAL A 86 5.54 -4.36 -8.34
C VAL A 86 6.34 -3.24 -7.68
N PHE A 87 6.39 -3.19 -6.36
CA PHE A 87 7.17 -2.18 -5.63
C PHE A 87 8.66 -2.28 -5.97
N ARG A 88 9.20 -3.49 -6.06
CA ARG A 88 10.59 -3.70 -6.47
C ARG A 88 10.85 -3.20 -7.89
N GLU A 89 10.00 -3.54 -8.83
CA GLU A 89 10.13 -3.10 -10.23
C GLU A 89 9.95 -1.57 -10.38
N ALA A 90 9.12 -0.97 -9.56
CA ALA A 90 8.95 0.49 -9.49
C ALA A 90 10.20 1.21 -8.92
N GLY A 91 11.05 0.49 -8.20
CA GLY A 91 12.23 1.06 -7.54
C GLY A 91 11.93 1.60 -6.14
N VAL A 92 10.88 1.12 -5.50
CA VAL A 92 10.50 1.51 -4.13
C VAL A 92 11.61 1.12 -3.16
N LYS A 93 12.04 2.07 -2.35
CA LYS A 93 13.09 1.91 -1.33
C LYS A 93 12.58 2.06 0.08
N ARG A 94 11.42 2.70 0.26
CA ARG A 94 10.82 2.93 1.57
C ARG A 94 9.34 2.61 1.50
N ILE A 95 8.87 1.85 2.47
CA ILE A 95 7.47 1.44 2.55
C ILE A 95 6.91 1.91 3.88
N LEU A 96 5.78 2.60 3.81
CA LEU A 96 4.92 2.88 4.95
C LEU A 96 3.74 1.91 4.90
N SER A 97 3.57 1.14 5.96
CA SER A 97 2.44 0.21 6.08
C SER A 97 1.56 0.63 7.26
N GLU A 98 0.27 0.70 7.03
CA GLU A 98 -0.73 0.99 8.05
C GLU A 98 -1.51 -0.28 8.36
N GLY A 99 -1.79 -0.52 9.62
CA GLY A 99 -2.60 -1.64 10.07
C GLY A 99 -3.33 -1.31 11.36
N GLY A 100 -4.57 -1.76 11.45
CA GLY A 100 -5.31 -1.75 12.70
C GLY A 100 -4.96 -2.96 13.54
N VAL A 101 -4.72 -2.77 14.83
CA VAL A 101 -4.34 -3.84 15.74
C VAL A 101 -5.14 -3.76 17.05
N GLY A 102 -5.33 -4.92 17.67
CA GLY A 102 -5.79 -4.98 19.06
C GLY A 102 -4.64 -4.70 20.01
N THR A 103 -4.91 -4.06 21.12
CA THR A 103 -3.90 -3.81 22.14
C THR A 103 -3.98 -4.82 23.29
N VAL A 104 -2.83 -5.29 23.70
CA VAL A 104 -2.65 -6.06 24.94
C VAL A 104 -2.20 -5.14 26.09
N ASN A 105 -1.55 -4.04 25.76
CA ASN A 105 -1.10 -3.04 26.72
C ASN A 105 -2.26 -2.17 27.16
N LYS A 106 -2.62 -2.25 28.45
CA LYS A 106 -3.75 -1.50 29.03
C LYS A 106 -3.49 0.01 29.16
N LEU A 107 -2.27 0.47 28.91
CA LEU A 107 -1.95 1.89 28.89
C LEU A 107 -2.27 2.55 27.53
N LEU A 108 -2.55 1.75 26.51
CA LEU A 108 -2.95 2.23 25.20
C LEU A 108 -4.47 2.33 25.11
N ASP A 109 -4.94 3.34 24.43
CA ASP A 109 -6.36 3.61 24.23
C ASP A 109 -6.73 3.58 22.74
N LEU A 110 -8.02 3.61 22.45
CA LEU A 110 -8.50 3.72 21.08
C LEU A 110 -7.94 5.00 20.44
N ARG A 111 -7.52 4.88 19.18
CA ARG A 111 -6.91 5.93 18.37
C ARG A 111 -5.46 6.28 18.74
N ASP A 112 -4.85 5.54 19.63
CA ASP A 112 -3.42 5.68 19.83
C ASP A 112 -2.65 5.15 18.62
N PHE A 113 -1.58 5.84 18.26
CA PHE A 113 -0.65 5.41 17.24
C PHE A 113 0.57 4.78 17.87
N ILE A 114 0.98 3.65 17.33
CA ILE A 114 2.24 3.01 17.70
C ILE A 114 3.10 2.80 16.45
N VAL A 115 4.41 2.92 16.64
CA VAL A 115 5.39 2.50 15.63
C VAL A 115 6.17 1.35 16.26
N PRO A 116 5.97 0.11 15.80
CA PRO A 116 6.68 -1.03 16.37
C PRO A 116 8.15 -1.01 15.98
N ASP A 117 9.00 -1.44 16.88
CA ASP A 117 10.44 -1.61 16.65
C ASP A 117 10.83 -3.06 16.42
N ALA A 118 9.92 -3.99 16.69
CA ALA A 118 10.13 -5.42 16.46
C ALA A 118 8.81 -6.13 16.18
N LEU A 119 8.92 -7.28 15.51
CA LEU A 119 7.80 -8.15 15.18
C LEU A 119 8.17 -9.59 15.54
N TRP A 120 7.27 -10.27 16.26
CA TRP A 120 7.34 -11.70 16.49
C TRP A 120 6.29 -12.40 15.64
N ILE A 121 6.71 -13.41 14.89
CA ILE A 121 5.80 -14.25 14.11
C ILE A 121 5.81 -15.64 14.71
N CYS A 122 4.66 -16.09 15.21
CA CYS A 122 4.44 -17.47 15.63
C CYS A 122 3.98 -18.27 14.42
N LEU A 123 4.79 -19.22 13.99
CA LEU A 123 4.48 -20.14 12.90
C LEU A 123 3.91 -21.44 13.43
#